data_0c0bd0a3bc93f465a2fe67c9442b8e0c
#
_entry.id   0c0bd0a3bc93f465a2fe67c9442b8e0c
#
_cell.length_a   1.000
_cell.length_b   1.000
_cell.length_c   1.000
_cell.angle_alpha   90.00
_cell.angle_beta   90.00
_cell.angle_gamma   90.00
#
_symmetry.space_group_name_H-M   'P 1'
#
loop_
_entity.id
_entity.type
_entity.pdbx_description
1 polymer ?
#
loop_
_entity_poly.entity_id
_entity_poly.type
_entity_poly.pdbx_seq_one_letter_code
_entity_poly.pdbx_strand_id
1 'polypeptide(L)'
;MNHELAYDNAILRFLNKVTDLVVLNLLFLVTSIPIFTIGASLTAMHAVNLRSIRYGDGYVIRQYFKAWKENFLQATISWLIFLAAGLVLCIDYRFWAVSKIGTLGRVEQVVLIAIAIFFWMLATWLFPLLAKMRGSLKEQFQNALRMSVAYFLPYTICTMAIAGGAAYAAIRNVGALIILLVLGFSLVSY
;
A
#
# COMPACT_ATOMS: atom_id res chain seq x y z
N MET A 1 44.80 -0.49 -5.03
CA MET A 1 44.07 -1.32 -5.99
C MET A 1 42.75 -1.91 -5.42
N ASN A 2 42.42 -1.77 -4.11
CA ASN A 2 41.23 -2.33 -3.50
C ASN A 2 40.08 -1.32 -3.30
N HIS A 3 40.29 -0.02 -3.53
CA HIS A 3 39.26 1.01 -3.34
C HIS A 3 38.29 1.08 -4.52
N GLU A 4 38.74 0.90 -5.75
CA GLU A 4 37.84 0.94 -6.93
C GLU A 4 36.90 -0.26 -6.99
N LEU A 5 37.37 -1.44 -6.58
CA LEU A 5 36.51 -2.65 -6.50
C LEU A 5 35.43 -2.56 -5.44
N ALA A 6 35.63 -1.74 -4.40
CA ALA A 6 34.62 -1.51 -3.35
C ALA A 6 33.51 -0.53 -3.80
N TYR A 7 33.87 0.47 -4.61
CA TYR A 7 32.90 1.40 -5.21
C TYR A 7 32.04 0.72 -6.27
N ASP A 8 32.64 -0.11 -7.14
CA ASP A 8 31.90 -0.89 -8.13
C ASP A 8 30.87 -1.81 -7.46
N ASN A 9 31.21 -2.44 -6.34
CA ASN A 9 30.27 -3.27 -5.59
C ASN A 9 29.13 -2.48 -4.94
N ALA A 10 29.34 -1.23 -4.53
CA ALA A 10 28.29 -0.39 -3.95
C ALA A 10 27.32 0.14 -5.01
N ILE A 11 27.84 0.60 -6.15
CA ILE A 11 27.06 1.08 -7.29
C ILE A 11 26.25 -0.08 -7.89
N LEU A 12 26.87 -1.23 -8.09
CA LEU A 12 26.19 -2.42 -8.60
C LEU A 12 25.06 -2.88 -7.66
N ARG A 13 25.28 -2.86 -6.35
CA ARG A 13 24.24 -3.15 -5.36
C ARG A 13 23.10 -2.15 -5.39
N PHE A 14 23.39 -0.88 -5.56
CA PHE A 14 22.37 0.16 -5.71
C PHE A 14 21.55 -0.03 -6.99
N LEU A 15 22.23 -0.25 -8.14
CA LEU A 15 21.56 -0.50 -9.41
C LEU A 15 20.69 -1.75 -9.36
N ASN A 16 21.17 -2.83 -8.76
CA ASN A 16 20.39 -4.06 -8.59
C ASN A 16 19.11 -3.80 -7.74
N LYS A 17 19.23 -3.04 -6.63
CA LYS A 17 18.07 -2.67 -5.83
C LYS A 17 17.04 -1.85 -6.60
N VAL A 18 17.51 -0.87 -7.38
CA VAL A 18 16.61 -0.07 -8.24
C VAL A 18 15.91 -0.95 -9.26
N THR A 19 16.65 -1.85 -9.91
CA THR A 19 16.08 -2.81 -10.87
C THR A 19 15.02 -3.71 -10.21
N ASP A 20 15.33 -4.23 -9.03
CA ASP A 20 14.39 -5.07 -8.25
C ASP A 20 13.12 -4.31 -7.88
N LEU A 21 13.24 -3.04 -7.50
CA LEU A 21 12.08 -2.17 -7.20
C LEU A 21 11.24 -1.91 -8.45
N VAL A 22 11.86 -1.67 -9.61
CA VAL A 22 11.15 -1.49 -10.88
C VAL A 22 10.40 -2.75 -11.27
N VAL A 23 11.07 -3.91 -11.23
CA VAL A 23 10.46 -5.22 -11.53
C VAL A 23 9.29 -5.49 -10.58
N LEU A 24 9.47 -5.23 -9.28
CA LEU A 24 8.44 -5.41 -8.27
C LEU A 24 7.21 -4.54 -8.53
N ASN A 25 7.43 -3.28 -8.92
CA ASN A 25 6.35 -2.36 -9.24
C ASN A 25 5.59 -2.77 -10.51
N LEU A 26 6.29 -3.23 -11.54
CA LEU A 26 5.66 -3.77 -12.76
C LEU A 26 4.82 -5.03 -12.45
N LEU A 27 5.33 -5.94 -11.63
CA LEU A 27 4.57 -7.11 -11.18
C LEU A 27 3.31 -6.69 -10.41
N PHE A 28 3.44 -5.72 -9.51
CA PHE A 28 2.30 -5.18 -8.78
C PHE A 28 1.24 -4.62 -9.74
N LEU A 29 1.63 -3.79 -10.70
CA LEU A 29 0.70 -3.18 -11.68
C LEU A 29 -0.01 -4.25 -12.50
N VAL A 30 0.72 -5.22 -13.06
CA VAL A 30 0.15 -6.29 -13.87
C VAL A 30 -0.83 -7.16 -13.06
N THR A 31 -0.46 -7.55 -11.86
CA THR A 31 -1.32 -8.41 -11.01
C THR A 31 -2.46 -7.64 -10.34
N SER A 32 -2.45 -6.31 -10.38
CA SER A 32 -3.52 -5.44 -9.87
C SER A 32 -4.54 -5.05 -10.95
N ILE A 33 -4.35 -5.45 -12.21
CA ILE A 33 -5.33 -5.20 -13.28
C ILE A 33 -6.73 -5.68 -12.89
N PRO A 34 -6.93 -6.89 -12.33
CA PRO A 34 -8.20 -7.24 -11.72
C PRO A 34 -8.33 -6.53 -10.37
N ILE A 35 -9.31 -5.65 -10.23
CA ILE A 35 -9.50 -4.81 -9.03
C ILE A 35 -9.57 -5.65 -7.74
N PHE A 36 -10.11 -6.86 -7.80
CA PHE A 36 -10.23 -7.74 -6.63
C PHE A 36 -8.89 -8.32 -6.14
N THR A 37 -7.85 -8.35 -6.99
CA THR A 37 -6.52 -8.88 -6.64
C THR A 37 -5.56 -7.83 -6.07
N ILE A 38 -5.94 -6.55 -6.02
CA ILE A 38 -5.09 -5.45 -5.52
C ILE A 38 -4.58 -5.76 -4.10
N GLY A 39 -5.42 -6.31 -3.21
CA GLY A 39 -5.00 -6.68 -1.85
C GLY A 39 -3.92 -7.75 -1.82
N ALA A 40 -4.04 -8.80 -2.65
CA ALA A 40 -3.04 -9.84 -2.76
C ALA A 40 -1.73 -9.29 -3.35
N SER A 41 -1.82 -8.40 -4.34
CA SER A 41 -0.68 -7.75 -4.98
C SER A 41 0.06 -6.82 -4.01
N LEU A 42 -0.66 -6.02 -3.21
CA LEU A 42 -0.08 -5.19 -2.14
C LEU A 42 0.65 -6.04 -1.10
N THR A 43 0.01 -7.11 -0.62
CA THR A 43 0.61 -8.03 0.36
C THR A 43 1.87 -8.69 -0.18
N ALA A 44 1.84 -9.15 -1.44
CA ALA A 44 3.02 -9.74 -2.08
C ALA A 44 4.16 -8.72 -2.23
N MET A 45 3.85 -7.50 -2.62
CA MET A 45 4.82 -6.42 -2.73
C MET A 45 5.50 -6.12 -1.39
N HIS A 46 4.74 -5.99 -0.30
CA HIS A 46 5.29 -5.83 1.04
C HIS A 46 6.14 -7.02 1.49
N ALA A 47 5.71 -8.25 1.16
CA ALA A 47 6.47 -9.46 1.51
C ALA A 47 7.85 -9.50 0.84
N VAL A 48 7.93 -9.13 -0.45
CA VAL A 48 9.19 -9.08 -1.21
C VAL A 48 10.08 -7.95 -0.70
N ASN A 49 9.54 -6.75 -0.45
CA ASN A 49 10.31 -5.65 0.10
C ASN A 49 10.93 -6.00 1.46
N LEU A 50 10.15 -6.62 2.33
CA LEU A 50 10.64 -7.00 3.66
C LEU A 50 11.70 -8.11 3.65
N ARG A 51 11.65 -9.04 2.67
CA ARG A 51 12.52 -10.22 2.64
C ARG A 51 13.64 -10.12 1.61
N SER A 52 13.33 -9.77 0.37
CA SER A 52 14.28 -9.85 -0.73
C SER A 52 15.12 -8.59 -0.89
N ILE A 53 14.47 -7.43 -0.99
CA ILE A 53 15.17 -6.18 -1.28
C ILE A 53 15.97 -5.69 -0.07
N ARG A 54 15.46 -5.91 1.15
CA ARG A 54 16.13 -5.51 2.38
C ARG A 54 17.35 -6.37 2.71
N TYR A 55 17.28 -7.69 2.44
CA TYR A 55 18.33 -8.65 2.78
C TYR A 55 19.17 -9.10 1.56
N GLY A 56 18.82 -8.68 0.34
CA GLY A 56 19.61 -8.95 -0.88
C GLY A 56 19.42 -10.36 -1.45
N ASP A 57 18.34 -11.07 -1.08
CA ASP A 57 17.99 -12.36 -1.67
C ASP A 57 17.41 -12.15 -3.06
N GLY A 58 18.21 -12.24 -4.11
CA GLY A 58 17.75 -12.21 -5.49
C GLY A 58 16.55 -13.13 -5.76
N TYR A 59 15.91 -13.05 -6.91
CA TYR A 59 14.69 -13.77 -7.31
C TYR A 59 13.36 -13.09 -6.92
N VAL A 60 13.27 -11.77 -7.06
CA VAL A 60 12.08 -10.95 -6.80
C VAL A 60 10.82 -11.56 -7.41
N ILE A 61 10.86 -11.97 -8.68
CA ILE A 61 9.71 -12.53 -9.40
C ILE A 61 9.17 -13.80 -8.71
N ARG A 62 10.05 -14.74 -8.41
CA ARG A 62 9.66 -16.01 -7.79
C ARG A 62 9.09 -15.80 -6.39
N GLN A 63 9.71 -14.92 -5.61
CA GLN A 63 9.26 -14.59 -4.25
C GLN A 63 7.92 -13.86 -4.27
N TYR A 64 7.71 -12.96 -5.26
CA TYR A 64 6.45 -12.26 -5.44
C TYR A 64 5.29 -13.22 -5.68
N PHE A 65 5.39 -14.09 -6.69
CA PHE A 65 4.32 -15.04 -6.98
C PHE A 65 4.10 -16.07 -5.87
N LYS A 66 5.15 -16.44 -5.16
CA LYS A 66 5.03 -17.29 -3.97
C LYS A 66 4.22 -16.59 -2.87
N ALA A 67 4.59 -15.38 -2.50
CA ALA A 67 3.89 -14.59 -1.48
C ALA A 67 2.45 -14.26 -1.92
N TRP A 68 2.26 -13.94 -3.22
CA TRP A 68 0.95 -13.68 -3.80
C TRP A 68 0.00 -14.87 -3.65
N LYS A 69 0.46 -16.09 -3.98
CA LYS A 69 -0.34 -17.32 -3.84
C LYS A 69 -0.60 -17.66 -2.37
N GLU A 70 0.41 -17.57 -1.51
CA GLU A 70 0.28 -17.92 -0.08
C GLU A 70 -0.75 -17.04 0.65
N ASN A 71 -0.84 -15.75 0.30
CA ASN A 71 -1.70 -14.79 0.99
C ASN A 71 -2.97 -14.43 0.19
N PHE A 72 -3.15 -15.02 -0.99
CA PHE A 72 -4.19 -14.62 -1.95
C PHE A 72 -5.58 -14.52 -1.33
N LEU A 73 -6.03 -15.57 -0.67
CA LEU A 73 -7.39 -15.62 -0.12
C LEU A 73 -7.61 -14.59 1.00
N GLN A 74 -6.69 -14.53 1.96
CA GLN A 74 -6.81 -13.63 3.10
C GLN A 74 -6.70 -12.16 2.67
N ALA A 75 -5.75 -11.85 1.80
CA ALA A 75 -5.54 -10.49 1.31
C ALA A 75 -6.68 -10.02 0.39
N THR A 76 -7.22 -10.91 -0.44
CA THR A 76 -8.36 -10.61 -1.33
C THR A 76 -9.63 -10.38 -0.51
N ILE A 77 -9.93 -11.24 0.47
CA ILE A 77 -11.10 -11.04 1.36
C ILE A 77 -10.97 -9.71 2.10
N SER A 78 -9.80 -9.43 2.67
CA SER A 78 -9.55 -8.15 3.36
C SER A 78 -9.76 -6.96 2.45
N TRP A 79 -9.23 -7.02 1.23
CA TRP A 79 -9.40 -5.96 0.24
C TRP A 79 -10.87 -5.75 -0.15
N LEU A 80 -11.63 -6.83 -0.37
CA LEU A 80 -13.04 -6.73 -0.69
C LEU A 80 -13.86 -6.10 0.44
N ILE A 81 -13.52 -6.38 1.71
CA ILE A 81 -14.14 -5.72 2.87
C ILE A 81 -13.86 -4.21 2.83
N PHE A 82 -12.60 -3.79 2.59
CA PHE A 82 -12.27 -2.37 2.47
C PHE A 82 -12.93 -1.71 1.28
N LEU A 83 -13.01 -2.40 0.15
CA LEU A 83 -13.67 -1.89 -1.06
C LEU A 83 -15.18 -1.71 -0.85
N ALA A 84 -15.83 -2.68 -0.23
CA ALA A 84 -17.25 -2.58 0.10
C ALA A 84 -17.54 -1.44 1.09
N ALA A 85 -16.74 -1.34 2.17
CA ALA A 85 -16.84 -0.26 3.12
C ALA A 85 -16.58 1.11 2.47
N GLY A 86 -15.56 1.21 1.62
CA GLY A 86 -15.25 2.43 0.88
C GLY A 86 -16.37 2.87 -0.06
N LEU A 87 -17.01 1.92 -0.76
CA LEU A 87 -18.15 2.21 -1.61
C LEU A 87 -19.35 2.75 -0.81
N VAL A 88 -19.66 2.12 0.34
CA VAL A 88 -20.72 2.61 1.22
C VAL A 88 -20.43 4.03 1.70
N LEU A 89 -19.20 4.29 2.18
CA LEU A 89 -18.79 5.64 2.62
C LEU A 89 -18.87 6.66 1.49
N CYS A 90 -18.47 6.30 0.26
CA CYS A 90 -18.57 7.19 -0.89
C CYS A 90 -20.02 7.52 -1.26
N ILE A 91 -20.91 6.53 -1.26
CA ILE A 91 -22.34 6.72 -1.57
C ILE A 91 -22.98 7.63 -0.52
N ASP A 92 -22.71 7.37 0.76
CA ASP A 92 -23.27 8.11 1.89
C ASP A 92 -22.75 9.56 1.88
N TYR A 93 -21.45 9.76 1.68
CA TYR A 93 -20.88 11.10 1.52
C TYR A 93 -21.53 11.89 0.37
N ARG A 94 -21.74 11.24 -0.79
CA ARG A 94 -22.39 11.87 -1.95
C ARG A 94 -23.86 12.19 -1.65
N PHE A 95 -24.58 11.35 -0.96
CA PHE A 95 -25.97 11.59 -0.55
C PHE A 95 -26.04 12.84 0.30
N TRP A 96 -25.25 12.97 1.35
CA TRP A 96 -25.25 14.14 2.22
C TRP A 96 -24.72 15.42 1.54
N ALA A 97 -23.79 15.30 0.61
CA ALA A 97 -23.30 16.45 -0.18
C ALA A 97 -24.38 17.09 -1.06
N VAL A 98 -25.30 16.27 -1.59
CA VAL A 98 -26.39 16.72 -2.47
C VAL A 98 -27.63 17.16 -1.69
N SER A 99 -27.87 16.56 -0.53
CA SER A 99 -29.13 16.71 0.24
C SER A 99 -29.42 18.09 0.82
N LYS A 100 -28.49 19.06 0.76
CA LYS A 100 -28.64 20.47 1.25
C LYS A 100 -29.26 20.61 2.66
N ILE A 101 -29.09 19.58 3.52
CA ILE A 101 -29.70 19.52 4.86
C ILE A 101 -28.86 20.32 5.87
N GLY A 102 -28.59 21.58 5.60
CA GLY A 102 -28.03 22.54 6.54
C GLY A 102 -26.84 22.04 7.38
N THR A 103 -26.89 22.28 8.69
CA THR A 103 -25.79 21.96 9.65
C THR A 103 -25.65 20.46 9.88
N LEU A 104 -26.73 19.69 9.88
CA LEU A 104 -26.72 18.23 10.07
C LEU A 104 -25.92 17.52 8.98
N GLY A 105 -26.09 17.90 7.72
CA GLY A 105 -25.36 17.31 6.61
C GLY A 105 -23.84 17.58 6.67
N ARG A 106 -23.42 18.73 7.22
CA ARG A 106 -22.00 19.02 7.43
C ARG A 106 -21.38 18.16 8.54
N VAL A 107 -22.10 17.99 9.63
CA VAL A 107 -21.63 17.12 10.73
C VAL A 107 -21.46 15.69 10.24
N GLU A 108 -22.44 15.16 9.49
CA GLU A 108 -22.37 13.81 8.93
C GLU A 108 -21.18 13.63 7.99
N GLN A 109 -20.93 14.60 7.11
CA GLN A 109 -19.76 14.57 6.22
C GLN A 109 -18.44 14.52 7.00
N VAL A 110 -18.30 15.27 8.10
CA VAL A 110 -17.10 15.24 8.94
C VAL A 110 -16.92 13.87 9.60
N VAL A 111 -18.01 13.28 10.07
CA VAL A 111 -17.97 11.93 10.68
C VAL A 111 -17.56 10.88 9.63
N LEU A 112 -18.12 10.93 8.43
CA LEU A 112 -17.75 10.03 7.34
C LEU A 112 -16.28 10.15 6.94
N ILE A 113 -15.74 11.37 6.88
CA ILE A 113 -14.31 11.60 6.64
C ILE A 113 -13.46 11.00 7.76
N ALA A 114 -13.85 11.17 9.01
CA ALA A 114 -13.13 10.57 10.15
C ALA A 114 -13.12 9.04 10.08
N ILE A 115 -14.24 8.42 9.71
CA ILE A 115 -14.36 6.98 9.49
C ILE A 115 -13.46 6.56 8.31
N ALA A 116 -13.44 7.29 7.20
CA ALA A 116 -12.60 6.99 6.05
C ALA A 116 -11.10 7.04 6.41
N ILE A 117 -10.68 8.01 7.21
CA ILE A 117 -9.30 8.11 7.72
C ILE A 117 -8.96 6.89 8.58
N PHE A 118 -9.88 6.46 9.44
CA PHE A 118 -9.68 5.27 10.28
C PHE A 118 -9.53 3.99 9.43
N PHE A 119 -10.37 3.82 8.39
CA PHE A 119 -10.24 2.71 7.44
C PHE A 119 -8.92 2.76 6.66
N TRP A 120 -8.49 3.94 6.24
CA TRP A 120 -7.17 4.13 5.61
C TRP A 120 -6.03 3.64 6.50
N MET A 121 -6.04 4.05 7.77
CA MET A 121 -5.05 3.60 8.75
C MET A 121 -5.04 2.09 8.91
N LEU A 122 -6.22 1.48 9.06
CA LEU A 122 -6.33 0.05 9.24
C LEU A 122 -5.77 -0.69 8.02
N ALA A 123 -6.04 -0.22 6.80
CA ALA A 123 -5.52 -0.78 5.57
C ALA A 123 -3.98 -0.69 5.49
N THR A 124 -3.39 0.45 5.85
CA THR A 124 -1.94 0.66 5.81
C THR A 124 -1.15 -0.28 6.74
N TRP A 125 -1.75 -0.74 7.83
CA TRP A 125 -1.13 -1.73 8.73
C TRP A 125 -1.47 -3.17 8.39
N LEU A 126 -2.68 -3.43 7.87
CA LEU A 126 -3.16 -4.78 7.63
C LEU A 126 -2.36 -5.52 6.55
N PHE A 127 -2.11 -4.88 5.40
CA PHE A 127 -1.39 -5.55 4.29
C PHE A 127 0.07 -5.88 4.61
N PRO A 128 0.87 -5.02 5.25
CA PRO A 128 2.19 -5.40 5.74
C PRO A 128 2.17 -6.50 6.82
N LEU A 129 1.16 -6.52 7.69
CA LEU A 129 1.01 -7.57 8.70
C LEU A 129 0.69 -8.92 8.05
N LEU A 130 -0.23 -8.97 7.08
CA LEU A 130 -0.51 -10.16 6.28
C LEU A 130 0.74 -10.69 5.57
N ALA A 131 1.62 -9.80 5.12
CA ALA A 131 2.88 -10.17 4.48
C ALA A 131 3.91 -10.80 5.45
N LYS A 132 3.90 -10.36 6.71
CA LYS A 132 4.91 -10.71 7.73
C LYS A 132 4.47 -11.84 8.64
N MET A 133 3.21 -11.85 9.05
CA MET A 133 2.69 -12.73 10.10
C MET A 133 1.74 -13.78 9.50
N ARG A 134 1.92 -15.02 9.91
CA ARG A 134 0.96 -16.11 9.63
C ARG A 134 -0.03 -16.19 10.79
N GLY A 135 -1.32 -16.18 10.50
CA GLY A 135 -2.37 -16.26 11.50
C GLY A 135 -3.75 -16.19 10.88
N SER A 136 -4.79 -16.25 11.70
CA SER A 136 -6.17 -16.09 11.24
C SER A 136 -6.45 -14.63 10.83
N LEU A 137 -7.40 -14.42 9.92
CA LEU A 137 -7.81 -13.07 9.51
C LEU A 137 -8.21 -12.21 10.70
N LYS A 138 -8.93 -12.79 11.69
CA LYS A 138 -9.34 -12.10 12.89
C LYS A 138 -8.16 -11.56 13.71
N GLU A 139 -7.13 -12.38 13.89
CA GLU A 139 -5.90 -11.97 14.58
C GLU A 139 -5.17 -10.86 13.83
N GLN A 140 -5.11 -10.96 12.50
CA GLN A 140 -4.48 -9.94 11.67
C GLN A 140 -5.21 -8.58 11.77
N PHE A 141 -6.55 -8.59 11.72
CA PHE A 141 -7.35 -7.38 11.93
C PHE A 141 -7.18 -6.79 13.34
N GLN A 142 -7.16 -7.63 14.38
CA GLN A 142 -6.92 -7.17 15.76
C GLN A 142 -5.52 -6.56 15.92
N ASN A 143 -4.49 -7.17 15.33
CA ASN A 143 -3.13 -6.65 15.37
C ASN A 143 -3.00 -5.36 14.57
N ALA A 144 -3.64 -5.27 13.39
CA ALA A 144 -3.70 -4.05 12.62
C ALA A 144 -4.39 -2.92 13.38
N LEU A 145 -5.49 -3.22 14.08
CA LEU A 145 -6.20 -2.26 14.92
C LEU A 145 -5.32 -1.75 16.07
N ARG A 146 -4.64 -2.65 16.79
CA ARG A 146 -3.72 -2.27 17.87
C ARG A 146 -2.58 -1.39 17.37
N MET A 147 -1.96 -1.74 16.23
CA MET A 147 -0.90 -0.93 15.62
C MET A 147 -1.43 0.42 15.13
N SER A 148 -2.62 0.45 14.53
CA SER A 148 -3.27 1.69 14.08
C SER A 148 -3.49 2.66 15.24
N VAL A 149 -3.95 2.18 16.40
CA VAL A 149 -4.16 3.02 17.59
C VAL A 149 -2.84 3.46 18.20
N ALA A 150 -1.85 2.56 18.32
CA ALA A 150 -0.55 2.86 18.92
C ALA A 150 0.26 3.92 18.15
N TYR A 151 0.18 3.90 16.81
CA TYR A 151 0.94 4.78 15.91
C TYR A 151 0.05 5.75 15.14
N PHE A 152 -1.08 6.13 15.73
CA PHE A 152 -2.15 6.91 15.08
C PHE A 152 -1.66 8.19 14.40
N LEU A 153 -1.02 9.09 15.13
CA LEU A 153 -0.70 10.44 14.65
C LEU A 153 0.45 10.46 13.63
N PRO A 154 1.67 9.99 13.94
CA PRO A 154 2.81 10.22 13.05
C PRO A 154 2.70 9.44 11.74
N TYR A 155 2.26 8.19 11.81
CA TYR A 155 2.22 7.32 10.63
C TYR A 155 1.09 7.70 9.67
N THR A 156 -0.09 8.03 10.20
CA THR A 156 -1.25 8.42 9.37
C THR A 156 -0.99 9.71 8.62
N ILE A 157 -0.43 10.72 9.30
CA ILE A 157 -0.09 12.00 8.66
C ILE A 157 0.95 11.77 7.56
N CYS A 158 2.01 11.02 7.82
CA CYS A 158 3.03 10.73 6.82
C CYS A 158 2.48 9.97 5.60
N THR A 159 1.70 8.90 5.81
CA THR A 159 1.14 8.11 4.69
C THR A 159 0.12 8.90 3.87
N MET A 160 -0.72 9.71 4.52
CA MET A 160 -1.67 10.59 3.82
C MET A 160 -0.95 11.71 3.05
N ALA A 161 0.09 12.31 3.63
CA ALA A 161 0.90 13.33 2.97
C ALA A 161 1.62 12.77 1.73
N ILE A 162 2.21 11.56 1.84
CA ILE A 162 2.87 10.88 0.73
C ILE A 162 1.85 10.53 -0.36
N ALA A 163 0.73 9.91 -0.01
CA ALA A 163 -0.30 9.52 -0.98
C ALA A 163 -0.94 10.74 -1.65
N GLY A 164 -1.28 11.78 -0.88
CA GLY A 164 -1.84 13.02 -1.40
C GLY A 164 -0.85 13.80 -2.27
N GLY A 165 0.41 13.88 -1.86
CA GLY A 165 1.48 14.50 -2.63
C GLY A 165 1.75 13.77 -3.94
N ALA A 166 1.80 12.43 -3.92
CA ALA A 166 1.96 11.59 -5.10
C ALA A 166 0.78 11.75 -6.07
N ALA A 167 -0.46 11.73 -5.57
CA ALA A 167 -1.65 11.95 -6.38
C ALA A 167 -1.67 13.35 -7.01
N TYR A 168 -1.35 14.39 -6.23
CA TYR A 168 -1.24 15.76 -6.72
C TYR A 168 -0.18 15.90 -7.82
N ALA A 169 1.01 15.34 -7.61
CA ALA A 169 2.09 15.37 -8.59
C ALA A 169 1.72 14.63 -9.88
N ALA A 170 1.06 13.48 -9.78
CA ALA A 170 0.59 12.69 -10.92
C ALA A 170 -0.46 13.44 -11.77
N ILE A 171 -1.35 14.21 -11.13
CA ILE A 171 -2.36 15.00 -11.84
C ILE A 171 -1.73 16.20 -12.56
N ARG A 172 -0.68 16.81 -11.96
CA ARG A 172 -0.06 18.02 -12.49
C ARG A 172 1.00 17.78 -13.56
N ASN A 173 1.69 16.65 -13.52
CA ASN A 173 2.85 16.36 -14.36
C ASN A 173 2.84 14.92 -14.88
N VAL A 174 2.84 14.78 -16.20
CA VAL A 174 2.94 13.44 -16.85
C VAL A 174 4.25 12.72 -16.47
N GLY A 175 5.35 13.45 -16.30
CA GLY A 175 6.62 12.87 -15.84
C GLY A 175 6.53 12.29 -14.42
N ALA A 176 5.86 12.98 -13.50
CA ALA A 176 5.61 12.48 -12.15
C ALA A 176 4.70 11.23 -12.16
N LEU A 177 3.72 11.18 -13.05
CA LEU A 177 2.89 10.00 -13.25
C LEU A 177 3.72 8.79 -13.69
N ILE A 178 4.64 8.97 -14.65
CA ILE A 178 5.53 7.90 -15.13
C ILE A 178 6.43 7.40 -13.99
N ILE A 179 7.04 8.30 -13.22
CA ILE A 179 7.89 7.92 -12.08
C ILE A 179 7.08 7.14 -11.03
N LEU A 180 5.86 7.58 -10.75
CA LEU A 180 4.96 6.89 -9.82
C LEU A 180 4.58 5.50 -10.32
N LEU A 181 4.31 5.36 -11.62
CA LEU A 181 3.98 4.08 -12.24
C LEU A 181 5.18 3.14 -12.28
N VAL A 182 6.42 3.65 -12.39
CA VAL A 182 7.63 2.82 -12.49
C VAL A 182 8.21 2.44 -11.13
N LEU A 183 8.21 3.33 -10.17
CA LEU A 183 8.87 3.14 -8.86
C LEU A 183 7.96 3.40 -7.65
N GLY A 184 6.89 4.20 -7.80
CA GLY A 184 6.20 4.82 -6.68
C GLY A 184 5.63 3.83 -5.68
N PHE A 185 4.93 2.81 -6.13
CA PHE A 185 4.27 1.86 -5.22
C PHE A 185 5.29 0.98 -4.47
N SER A 186 6.31 0.49 -5.16
CA SER A 186 7.35 -0.32 -4.54
C SER A 186 8.22 0.47 -3.57
N LEU A 187 8.50 1.75 -3.88
CA LEU A 187 9.31 2.63 -3.05
C LEU A 187 8.57 3.04 -1.77
N VAL A 188 7.27 3.29 -1.85
CA VAL A 188 6.43 3.59 -0.67
C VAL A 188 6.27 2.37 0.24
N SER A 189 6.31 1.15 -0.31
CA SER A 189 6.21 -0.08 0.46
C SER A 189 7.54 -0.54 1.06
N TYR A 190 8.69 0.02 0.61
CA TYR A 190 10.04 -0.26 1.11
C TYR A 190 10.32 0.44 2.44
#